data_b16015a3f62ccbb30175e357f2502a5e
#
_entry.id   b16015a3f62ccbb30175e357f2502a5e
#
_cell.length_a   1.000
_cell.length_b   1.000
_cell.length_c   1.000
_cell.angle_alpha   90.00
_cell.angle_beta   90.00
_cell.angle_gamma   90.00
#
_symmetry.space_group_name_H-M   'P 1'
#
loop_
_entity.id
_entity.type
_entity.pdbx_description
1 polymer ?
#
loop_
_entity_poly.entity_id
_entity_poly.type
_entity_poly.pdbx_seq_one_letter_code
_entity_poly.pdbx_strand_id
1 'polypeptide(L)'
;MQQQPAVLLAVVVLFASAMVARLVWLQLLHGQENRARADENRIRLVPRHPMRGRILDRNGQVMVSTRLPYNLYLQPREVSEAAWPALRQRLSGVIGISQDQLEQQRRKGLNAEGYRIELASNLKPEQVLRFREQAAGLRGAEIDLDFVRHYLHGSLGSHVLGYTSPITAEEYKRLEAKGYRMQDRIGRSGIESAFEQHLRGEWGGQQLEVNAAGQVQRVLGEKQAKPGKDLRLTLDLELQKTAEKALAGVRKGAIVAMDPQTGAIRAMASRPNFDPNIFSTGPTAAQWKALGGPEAPMLNRAFQGYPPASTFK
;
A
#
# COMPACT_ATOMS: atom_id res chain seq x y z
N MET A 1 47.49 58.10 -20.07
CA MET A 1 46.60 57.06 -20.63
C MET A 1 47.17 55.64 -20.58
N GLN A 2 48.33 55.35 -19.97
CA GLN A 2 48.96 54.00 -19.91
C GLN A 2 48.53 53.14 -18.69
N GLN A 3 47.76 53.64 -17.71
CA GLN A 3 47.40 52.90 -16.53
C GLN A 3 46.09 52.08 -16.68
N GLN A 4 45.24 52.38 -17.65
CA GLN A 4 43.96 51.69 -17.86
C GLN A 4 44.10 50.19 -18.22
N PRO A 5 45.03 49.79 -19.13
CA PRO A 5 45.15 48.34 -19.45
C PRO A 5 45.77 47.54 -18.32
N ALA A 6 46.60 48.11 -17.46
CA ALA A 6 47.17 47.43 -16.30
C ALA A 6 46.13 47.18 -15.23
N VAL A 7 45.23 48.14 -14.99
CA VAL A 7 44.09 47.96 -14.05
C VAL A 7 43.13 46.89 -14.56
N LEU A 8 42.82 46.88 -15.84
CA LEU A 8 41.94 45.89 -16.44
C LEU A 8 42.53 44.48 -16.37
N LEU A 9 43.84 44.35 -16.63
CA LEU A 9 44.58 43.09 -16.47
C LEU A 9 44.54 42.60 -15.01
N ALA A 10 44.77 43.49 -14.04
CA ALA A 10 44.73 43.16 -12.62
C ALA A 10 43.35 42.65 -12.19
N VAL A 11 42.25 43.27 -12.68
CA VAL A 11 40.86 42.83 -12.41
C VAL A 11 40.61 41.45 -13.01
N VAL A 12 41.03 41.18 -14.25
CA VAL A 12 40.87 39.87 -14.89
C VAL A 12 41.64 38.79 -14.14
N VAL A 13 42.88 39.06 -13.72
CA VAL A 13 43.70 38.12 -12.94
C VAL A 13 43.06 37.84 -11.57
N LEU A 14 42.50 38.84 -10.90
CA LEU A 14 41.80 38.69 -9.63
C LEU A 14 40.56 37.79 -9.80
N PHE A 15 39.74 38.02 -10.83
CA PHE A 15 38.58 37.19 -11.13
C PHE A 15 38.98 35.74 -11.47
N ALA A 16 40.00 35.56 -12.31
CA ALA A 16 40.49 34.22 -12.65
C ALA A 16 41.00 33.47 -11.39
N SER A 17 41.76 34.17 -10.54
CA SER A 17 42.23 33.58 -9.26
C SER A 17 41.11 33.19 -8.33
N ALA A 18 40.07 34.04 -8.22
CA ALA A 18 38.88 33.72 -7.43
C ALA A 18 38.12 32.51 -7.99
N MET A 19 37.99 32.38 -9.31
CA MET A 19 37.39 31.20 -9.95
C MET A 19 38.19 29.92 -9.69
N VAL A 20 39.52 29.99 -9.84
CA VAL A 20 40.40 28.85 -9.55
C VAL A 20 40.32 28.45 -8.08
N ALA A 21 40.38 29.40 -7.15
CA ALA A 21 40.21 29.13 -5.73
C ALA A 21 38.84 28.47 -5.42
N ARG A 22 37.77 28.93 -6.08
CA ARG A 22 36.44 28.33 -5.96
C ARG A 22 36.37 26.90 -6.50
N LEU A 23 37.02 26.65 -7.64
CA LEU A 23 37.10 25.29 -8.20
C LEU A 23 37.89 24.35 -7.31
N VAL A 24 39.02 24.80 -6.77
CA VAL A 24 39.81 24.02 -5.78
C VAL A 24 38.95 23.69 -4.57
N TRP A 25 38.23 24.65 -4.01
CA TRP A 25 37.37 24.47 -2.88
C TRP A 25 36.25 23.46 -3.16
N LEU A 26 35.58 23.54 -4.33
CA LEU A 26 34.52 22.65 -4.73
C LEU A 26 34.99 21.24 -5.06
N GLN A 27 36.17 21.10 -5.71
CA GLN A 27 36.63 19.80 -6.22
C GLN A 27 37.54 19.06 -5.23
N LEU A 28 38.40 19.76 -4.49
CA LEU A 28 39.32 19.11 -3.57
C LEU A 28 38.80 19.05 -2.14
N LEU A 29 38.25 20.14 -1.61
CA LEU A 29 37.78 20.16 -0.22
C LEU A 29 36.38 19.55 -0.05
N HIS A 30 35.48 19.75 -1.02
CA HIS A 30 34.11 19.26 -0.98
C HIS A 30 33.81 18.24 -2.09
N GLY A 31 34.83 17.74 -2.78
CA GLY A 31 34.67 16.86 -3.93
C GLY A 31 33.97 15.54 -3.60
N GLN A 32 34.26 14.93 -2.44
CA GLN A 32 33.61 13.70 -2.00
C GLN A 32 32.12 13.94 -1.67
N GLU A 33 31.82 15.01 -0.94
CA GLU A 33 30.45 15.37 -0.59
C GLU A 33 29.61 15.74 -1.81
N ASN A 34 30.19 16.52 -2.74
CA ASN A 34 29.52 16.88 -3.98
C ASN A 34 29.30 15.66 -4.90
N ARG A 35 30.22 14.69 -4.92
CA ARG A 35 30.02 13.42 -5.63
C ARG A 35 28.92 12.59 -4.99
N ALA A 36 28.89 12.47 -3.67
CA ALA A 36 27.82 11.76 -2.97
C ALA A 36 26.44 12.36 -3.27
N ARG A 37 26.32 13.69 -3.23
CA ARG A 37 25.08 14.39 -3.60
C ARG A 37 24.71 14.21 -5.09
N ALA A 38 25.70 14.21 -5.99
CA ALA A 38 25.46 13.95 -7.40
C ALA A 38 24.99 12.51 -7.65
N ASP A 39 25.56 11.52 -6.93
CA ASP A 39 25.17 10.13 -7.01
C ASP A 39 23.78 9.90 -6.40
N GLU A 40 23.43 10.55 -5.29
CA GLU A 40 22.06 10.52 -4.72
C GLU A 40 21.02 11.07 -5.72
N ASN A 41 21.34 12.11 -6.46
CA ASN A 41 20.45 12.66 -7.48
C ASN A 41 20.37 11.80 -8.75
N ARG A 42 21.42 11.01 -9.05
CA ARG A 42 21.53 10.16 -10.23
C ARG A 42 20.96 8.77 -10.01
N ILE A 43 21.03 8.26 -8.77
CA ILE A 43 20.55 6.91 -8.43
C ILE A 43 19.17 7.00 -7.82
N ARG A 44 18.18 6.40 -8.50
CA ARG A 44 16.81 6.29 -8.00
C ARG A 44 16.54 4.85 -7.57
N LEU A 45 16.14 4.68 -6.32
CA LEU A 45 15.67 3.38 -5.83
C LEU A 45 14.17 3.25 -6.11
N VAL A 46 13.81 2.33 -7.01
CA VAL A 46 12.42 1.98 -7.28
C VAL A 46 12.06 0.73 -6.48
N PRO A 47 11.23 0.85 -5.44
CA PRO A 47 10.86 -0.28 -4.61
C PRO A 47 9.98 -1.28 -5.39
N ARG A 48 10.19 -2.59 -5.13
CA ARG A 48 9.36 -3.68 -5.64
C ARG A 48 8.60 -4.30 -4.47
N HIS A 49 7.27 -4.19 -4.53
CA HIS A 49 6.38 -4.68 -3.48
C HIS A 49 6.40 -6.21 -3.42
N PRO A 50 6.57 -6.85 -2.24
CA PRO A 50 6.44 -8.28 -2.08
C PRO A 50 4.96 -8.69 -2.09
N MET A 51 4.65 -9.85 -2.66
CA MET A 51 3.33 -10.44 -2.51
C MET A 51 3.17 -11.00 -1.09
N ARG A 52 2.07 -10.65 -0.42
CA ARG A 52 1.74 -11.20 0.89
C ARG A 52 1.32 -12.67 0.76
N GLY A 53 1.82 -13.55 1.62
CA GLY A 53 1.52 -14.98 1.63
C GLY A 53 0.01 -15.25 1.73
N ARG A 54 -0.43 -16.36 1.16
CA ARG A 54 -1.83 -16.80 1.21
C ARG A 54 -2.12 -17.44 2.55
N ILE A 55 -3.40 -17.39 2.96
CA ILE A 55 -3.90 -18.16 4.10
C ILE A 55 -4.80 -19.26 3.55
N LEU A 56 -4.50 -20.49 3.89
CA LEU A 56 -5.14 -21.70 3.39
C LEU A 56 -5.81 -22.42 4.56
N ASP A 57 -6.90 -23.11 4.27
CA ASP A 57 -7.49 -24.06 5.20
C ASP A 57 -6.64 -25.35 5.34
N ARG A 58 -7.07 -26.29 6.17
CA ARG A 58 -6.39 -27.57 6.36
C ARG A 58 -6.26 -28.41 5.10
N ASN A 59 -7.14 -28.23 4.14
CA ASN A 59 -7.22 -28.98 2.88
C ASN A 59 -6.47 -28.29 1.75
N GLY A 60 -5.89 -27.10 2.00
CA GLY A 60 -5.19 -26.29 1.00
C GLY A 60 -6.11 -25.35 0.21
N GLN A 61 -7.38 -25.22 0.61
CA GLN A 61 -8.29 -24.26 -0.02
C GLN A 61 -7.92 -22.83 0.40
N VAL A 62 -7.88 -21.91 -0.58
CA VAL A 62 -7.48 -20.54 -0.33
C VAL A 62 -8.60 -19.76 0.36
N MET A 63 -8.34 -19.29 1.56
CA MET A 63 -9.25 -18.43 2.32
C MET A 63 -8.93 -16.94 2.09
N VAL A 64 -7.64 -16.61 2.05
CA VAL A 64 -7.17 -15.22 1.85
C VAL A 64 -6.03 -15.20 0.86
N SER A 65 -6.09 -14.30 -0.11
CA SER A 65 -5.05 -14.07 -1.12
C SER A 65 -4.74 -12.59 -1.29
N THR A 66 -3.84 -12.27 -2.19
CA THR A 66 -3.61 -10.91 -2.68
C THR A 66 -4.07 -10.84 -4.13
N ARG A 67 -4.92 -9.89 -4.46
CA ARG A 67 -5.27 -9.56 -5.84
C ARG A 67 -4.52 -8.30 -6.29
N LEU A 68 -4.35 -8.16 -7.59
CA LEU A 68 -3.62 -7.08 -8.22
C LEU A 68 -4.58 -6.26 -9.11
N PRO A 69 -5.45 -5.44 -8.53
CA PRO A 69 -6.30 -4.56 -9.32
C PRO A 69 -5.46 -3.47 -10.00
N TYR A 70 -5.89 -3.06 -11.18
CA TYR A 70 -5.42 -1.83 -11.80
C TYR A 70 -6.13 -0.64 -11.20
N ASN A 71 -5.37 0.32 -10.69
CA ASN A 71 -5.89 1.57 -10.14
C ASN A 71 -5.38 2.75 -10.96
N LEU A 72 -6.21 3.78 -11.10
CA LEU A 72 -5.87 5.04 -11.74
C LEU A 72 -5.35 6.02 -10.69
N TYR A 73 -4.19 6.56 -10.94
CA TYR A 73 -3.53 7.55 -10.09
C TYR A 73 -3.32 8.87 -10.82
N LEU A 74 -3.42 9.97 -10.09
CA LEU A 74 -3.03 11.30 -10.51
C LEU A 74 -1.71 11.69 -9.82
N GLN A 75 -0.79 12.26 -10.57
CA GLN A 75 0.42 12.90 -10.05
C GLN A 75 0.18 14.41 -9.95
N PRO A 76 -0.16 14.98 -8.78
CA PRO A 76 -0.58 16.38 -8.67
C PRO A 76 0.48 17.37 -9.11
N ARG A 77 1.76 16.99 -9.00
CA ARG A 77 2.88 17.85 -9.40
C ARG A 77 3.02 18.02 -10.92
N GLU A 78 2.46 17.09 -11.69
CA GLU A 78 2.52 17.10 -13.15
C GLU A 78 1.30 17.75 -13.79
N VAL A 79 0.26 18.04 -13.00
CA VAL A 79 -1.02 18.58 -13.50
C VAL A 79 -1.35 19.87 -12.77
N SER A 80 -1.25 20.99 -13.49
CA SER A 80 -1.66 22.29 -12.95
C SER A 80 -3.16 22.36 -12.74
N GLU A 81 -3.62 23.26 -11.86
CA GLU A 81 -5.05 23.51 -11.64
C GLU A 81 -5.79 23.90 -12.95
N ALA A 82 -5.12 24.65 -13.82
CA ALA A 82 -5.68 25.05 -15.12
C ALA A 82 -5.77 23.88 -16.11
N ALA A 83 -4.90 22.88 -16.03
CA ALA A 83 -4.91 21.70 -16.91
C ALA A 83 -5.89 20.62 -16.44
N TRP A 84 -6.25 20.61 -15.16
CA TRP A 84 -7.09 19.57 -14.57
C TRP A 84 -8.47 19.42 -15.21
N PRO A 85 -9.25 20.48 -15.52
CA PRO A 85 -10.57 20.30 -16.13
C PRO A 85 -10.51 19.55 -17.46
N ALA A 86 -9.54 19.86 -18.32
CA ALA A 86 -9.35 19.17 -19.60
C ALA A 86 -8.93 17.71 -19.43
N LEU A 87 -7.99 17.43 -18.51
CA LEU A 87 -7.57 16.07 -18.19
C LEU A 87 -8.73 15.26 -17.61
N ARG A 88 -9.49 15.82 -16.66
CA ARG A 88 -10.66 15.19 -16.05
C ARG A 88 -11.72 14.80 -17.08
N GLN A 89 -12.01 15.70 -18.04
CA GLN A 89 -12.95 15.42 -19.12
C GLN A 89 -12.48 14.23 -19.98
N ARG A 90 -11.20 14.21 -20.36
CA ARG A 90 -10.61 13.10 -21.14
C ARG A 90 -10.63 11.78 -20.35
N LEU A 91 -10.20 11.80 -19.10
CA LEU A 91 -10.23 10.62 -18.23
C LEU A 91 -11.65 10.06 -18.08
N SER A 92 -12.64 10.93 -17.90
CA SER A 92 -14.05 10.53 -17.82
C SER A 92 -14.49 9.80 -19.09
N GLY A 93 -14.13 10.30 -20.27
CA GLY A 93 -14.46 9.66 -21.56
C GLY A 93 -13.77 8.32 -21.77
N VAL A 94 -12.49 8.22 -21.38
CA VAL A 94 -11.67 7.00 -21.56
C VAL A 94 -12.06 5.88 -20.60
N ILE A 95 -12.26 6.23 -19.33
CA ILE A 95 -12.45 5.25 -18.25
C ILE A 95 -13.93 5.02 -17.95
N GLY A 96 -14.81 5.95 -18.34
CA GLY A 96 -16.24 5.85 -18.09
C GLY A 96 -16.64 6.15 -16.64
N ILE A 97 -15.84 6.96 -15.93
CA ILE A 97 -16.12 7.44 -14.59
C ILE A 97 -16.59 8.89 -14.68
N SER A 98 -17.59 9.27 -13.91
CA SER A 98 -18.12 10.64 -13.98
C SER A 98 -17.07 11.68 -13.56
N GLN A 99 -17.13 12.87 -14.17
CA GLN A 99 -16.23 13.97 -13.84
C GLN A 99 -16.33 14.37 -12.36
N ASP A 100 -17.52 14.32 -11.78
CA ASP A 100 -17.77 14.66 -10.38
C ASP A 100 -17.12 13.66 -9.42
N GLN A 101 -17.14 12.35 -9.75
CA GLN A 101 -16.43 11.33 -8.98
C GLN A 101 -14.92 11.55 -9.03
N LEU A 102 -14.35 11.84 -10.20
CA LEU A 102 -12.93 12.14 -10.34
C LEU A 102 -12.53 13.38 -9.54
N GLU A 103 -13.36 14.45 -9.58
CA GLU A 103 -13.12 15.66 -8.78
C GLU A 103 -13.21 15.39 -7.28
N GLN A 104 -14.19 14.62 -6.84
CA GLN A 104 -14.32 14.25 -5.43
C GLN A 104 -13.12 13.47 -4.91
N GLN A 105 -12.62 12.50 -5.68
CA GLN A 105 -11.45 11.72 -5.30
C GLN A 105 -10.19 12.58 -5.27
N ARG A 106 -10.01 13.45 -6.27
CA ARG A 106 -8.91 14.41 -6.29
C ARG A 106 -8.90 15.29 -5.03
N ARG A 107 -10.03 15.90 -4.66
CA ARG A 107 -10.14 16.75 -3.46
C ARG A 107 -9.83 15.98 -2.18
N LYS A 108 -10.32 14.76 -2.06
CA LYS A 108 -9.98 13.89 -0.92
C LYS A 108 -8.49 13.61 -0.84
N GLY A 109 -7.85 13.31 -1.97
CA GLY A 109 -6.44 12.99 -2.03
C GLY A 109 -5.51 14.19 -1.83
N LEU A 110 -5.92 15.40 -2.23
CA LEU A 110 -5.16 16.64 -1.98
C LEU A 110 -5.07 16.99 -0.49
N ASN A 111 -6.09 16.62 0.29
CA ASN A 111 -6.12 16.81 1.73
C ASN A 111 -5.31 15.75 2.50
N ALA A 112 -4.96 14.65 1.85
CA ALA A 112 -4.07 13.64 2.39
C ALA A 112 -2.67 13.91 1.80
N GLU A 113 -1.65 14.11 2.62
CA GLU A 113 -0.26 14.39 2.20
C GLU A 113 0.34 13.27 1.32
N GLY A 114 -0.29 13.00 0.18
CA GLY A 114 0.04 11.92 -0.74
C GLY A 114 0.85 12.39 -1.95
N TYR A 115 1.89 11.66 -2.32
CA TYR A 115 2.68 11.91 -3.53
C TYR A 115 1.88 11.66 -4.82
N ARG A 116 0.91 10.75 -4.78
CA ARG A 116 -0.04 10.44 -5.85
C ARG A 116 -1.45 10.26 -5.28
N ILE A 117 -2.45 10.60 -6.04
CA ILE A 117 -3.88 10.55 -5.66
C ILE A 117 -4.55 9.42 -6.40
N GLU A 118 -5.20 8.49 -5.71
CA GLU A 118 -6.05 7.48 -6.32
C GLU A 118 -7.36 8.11 -6.79
N LEU A 119 -7.57 8.13 -8.11
CA LEU A 119 -8.80 8.63 -8.74
C LEU A 119 -9.85 7.54 -8.94
N ALA A 120 -9.40 6.30 -9.20
CA ALA A 120 -10.28 5.15 -9.36
C ALA A 120 -9.53 3.86 -9.04
N SER A 121 -10.25 2.89 -8.48
CA SER A 121 -9.71 1.56 -8.15
C SER A 121 -10.43 0.46 -8.92
N ASN A 122 -9.75 -0.68 -9.04
CA ASN A 122 -10.29 -1.90 -9.63
C ASN A 122 -10.81 -1.71 -11.07
N LEU A 123 -9.99 -1.06 -11.92
CA LEU A 123 -10.32 -0.85 -13.34
C LEU A 123 -10.44 -2.19 -14.07
N LYS A 124 -11.40 -2.27 -14.98
CA LYS A 124 -11.56 -3.42 -15.86
C LYS A 124 -10.48 -3.44 -16.94
N PRO A 125 -10.12 -4.62 -17.49
CA PRO A 125 -9.11 -4.73 -18.55
C PRO A 125 -9.38 -3.81 -19.75
N GLU A 126 -10.67 -3.64 -20.14
CA GLU A 126 -11.05 -2.78 -21.25
C GLU A 126 -10.78 -1.28 -20.96
N GLN A 127 -10.92 -0.86 -19.70
CA GLN A 127 -10.60 0.51 -19.28
C GLN A 127 -9.09 0.77 -19.31
N VAL A 128 -8.32 -0.24 -18.88
CA VAL A 128 -6.84 -0.19 -18.93
C VAL A 128 -6.35 -0.11 -20.37
N LEU A 129 -6.93 -0.91 -21.28
CA LEU A 129 -6.58 -0.89 -22.70
C LEU A 129 -6.85 0.48 -23.32
N ARG A 130 -8.07 1.01 -23.17
CA ARG A 130 -8.44 2.35 -23.66
C ARG A 130 -7.52 3.45 -23.12
N PHE A 131 -7.18 3.38 -21.84
CA PHE A 131 -6.24 4.33 -21.23
C PHE A 131 -4.88 4.28 -21.91
N ARG A 132 -4.33 3.07 -22.15
CA ARG A 132 -3.01 2.90 -22.80
C ARG A 132 -3.00 3.41 -24.24
N GLU A 133 -4.08 3.21 -24.99
CA GLU A 133 -4.22 3.71 -26.36
C GLU A 133 -4.22 5.25 -26.42
N GLN A 134 -4.69 5.92 -25.38
CA GLN A 134 -4.80 7.38 -25.32
C GLN A 134 -3.78 8.03 -24.36
N ALA A 135 -2.80 7.28 -23.87
CA ALA A 135 -1.87 7.71 -22.83
C ALA A 135 -1.11 9.01 -23.15
N ALA A 136 -0.78 9.27 -24.44
CA ALA A 136 -0.09 10.48 -24.86
C ALA A 136 -0.85 11.78 -24.53
N GLY A 137 -2.18 11.72 -24.44
CA GLY A 137 -3.04 12.86 -24.07
C GLY A 137 -3.42 12.93 -22.58
N LEU A 138 -2.93 12.00 -21.75
CA LEU A 138 -3.31 11.82 -20.34
C LEU A 138 -2.14 12.04 -19.40
N ARG A 139 -1.22 12.96 -19.75
CA ARG A 139 -0.03 13.27 -18.96
C ARG A 139 -0.41 13.65 -17.52
N GLY A 140 0.31 13.07 -16.55
CA GLY A 140 0.05 13.25 -15.13
C GLY A 140 -0.99 12.29 -14.55
N ALA A 141 -1.62 11.45 -15.41
CA ALA A 141 -2.40 10.31 -14.97
C ALA A 141 -1.67 9.02 -15.31
N GLU A 142 -1.69 8.04 -14.42
CA GLU A 142 -1.07 6.73 -14.62
C GLU A 142 -1.98 5.61 -14.12
N ILE A 143 -1.90 4.45 -14.76
CA ILE A 143 -2.51 3.22 -14.25
C ILE A 143 -1.38 2.32 -13.72
N ASP A 144 -1.53 1.90 -12.47
CA ASP A 144 -0.60 1.01 -11.80
C ASP A 144 -1.34 -0.13 -11.10
N LEU A 145 -0.61 -1.22 -10.83
CA LEU A 145 -1.11 -2.33 -10.04
C LEU A 145 -1.01 -2.01 -8.56
N ASP A 146 -2.08 -2.27 -7.83
CA ASP A 146 -2.07 -2.23 -6.38
C ASP A 146 -2.09 -3.65 -5.78
N PHE A 147 -1.64 -3.78 -4.52
CA PHE A 147 -1.59 -5.04 -3.80
C PHE A 147 -2.71 -5.06 -2.75
N VAL A 148 -3.87 -5.57 -3.15
CA VAL A 148 -5.07 -5.55 -2.30
C VAL A 148 -5.29 -6.91 -1.67
N ARG A 149 -5.34 -6.95 -0.32
CA ARG A 149 -5.67 -8.16 0.41
C ARG A 149 -7.12 -8.56 0.12
N HIS A 150 -7.35 -9.81 -0.21
CA HIS A 150 -8.66 -10.31 -0.63
C HIS A 150 -9.07 -11.54 0.17
N TYR A 151 -10.16 -11.41 0.90
CA TYR A 151 -10.81 -12.45 1.69
C TYR A 151 -11.90 -13.07 0.81
N LEU A 152 -11.63 -14.26 0.26
CA LEU A 152 -12.41 -14.88 -0.81
C LEU A 152 -13.86 -15.18 -0.42
N HIS A 153 -14.09 -15.41 0.87
CA HIS A 153 -15.39 -15.78 1.39
C HIS A 153 -16.07 -14.65 2.21
N GLY A 154 -15.67 -13.39 1.97
CA GLY A 154 -16.25 -12.22 2.64
C GLY A 154 -16.08 -12.30 4.15
N SER A 155 -17.18 -12.26 4.89
CA SER A 155 -17.17 -12.25 6.36
C SER A 155 -16.85 -13.59 7.02
N LEU A 156 -16.72 -14.67 6.24
CA LEU A 156 -16.47 -16.02 6.78
C LEU A 156 -15.12 -16.07 7.52
N GLY A 157 -15.14 -16.50 8.78
CA GLY A 157 -13.94 -16.59 9.61
C GLY A 157 -13.26 -15.27 9.93
N SER A 158 -13.92 -14.12 9.73
CA SER A 158 -13.34 -12.79 9.84
C SER A 158 -12.60 -12.53 11.15
N HIS A 159 -13.11 -13.02 12.27
CA HIS A 159 -12.49 -12.85 13.58
C HIS A 159 -11.20 -13.66 13.76
N VAL A 160 -11.13 -14.83 13.12
CA VAL A 160 -9.93 -15.67 13.13
C VAL A 160 -8.90 -15.16 12.14
N LEU A 161 -9.33 -14.91 10.90
CA LEU A 161 -8.44 -14.42 9.84
C LEU A 161 -7.89 -13.03 10.17
N GLY A 162 -8.75 -12.17 10.72
CA GLY A 162 -8.39 -10.77 10.96
C GLY A 162 -8.45 -9.93 9.68
N TYR A 163 -7.76 -8.80 9.70
CA TYR A 163 -7.70 -7.89 8.55
C TYR A 163 -6.37 -7.12 8.51
N THR A 164 -6.08 -6.53 7.36
CA THR A 164 -4.93 -5.65 7.17
C THR A 164 -5.38 -4.22 6.92
N SER A 165 -4.59 -3.25 7.36
CA SER A 165 -4.78 -1.83 7.00
C SER A 165 -3.44 -1.14 6.71
N PRO A 166 -3.44 0.02 6.06
CA PRO A 166 -2.23 0.81 5.85
C PRO A 166 -1.51 1.08 7.19
N ILE A 167 -0.19 1.16 7.12
CA ILE A 167 0.65 1.58 8.25
C ILE A 167 0.42 3.07 8.53
N THR A 168 0.41 3.47 9.81
CA THR A 168 0.37 4.89 10.18
C THR A 168 1.78 5.49 10.22
N ALA A 169 1.87 6.82 10.21
CA ALA A 169 3.17 7.52 10.29
C ALA A 169 3.93 7.20 11.59
N GLU A 170 3.21 7.07 12.71
CA GLU A 170 3.79 6.71 14.01
C GLU A 170 4.29 5.27 14.02
N GLU A 171 3.54 4.36 13.42
CA GLU A 171 3.94 2.95 13.30
C GLU A 171 5.14 2.81 12.37
N TYR A 172 5.15 3.55 11.25
CA TYR A 172 6.28 3.55 10.34
C TYR A 172 7.58 3.93 11.05
N LYS A 173 7.60 5.03 11.81
CA LYS A 173 8.78 5.44 12.58
C LYS A 173 9.33 4.35 13.49
N ARG A 174 8.46 3.48 14.05
CA ARG A 174 8.86 2.37 14.93
C ARG A 174 9.29 1.12 14.15
N LEU A 175 8.79 0.96 12.93
CA LEU A 175 8.94 -0.27 12.15
C LEU A 175 9.90 -0.13 10.96
N GLU A 176 10.33 1.08 10.62
CA GLU A 176 11.25 1.36 9.52
C GLU A 176 12.55 0.54 9.64
N ALA A 177 13.15 0.51 10.84
CA ALA A 177 14.34 -0.30 11.12
C ALA A 177 14.14 -1.81 10.90
N LYS A 178 12.88 -2.29 10.92
CA LYS A 178 12.50 -3.67 10.59
C LYS A 178 12.17 -3.84 9.10
N GLY A 179 12.51 -2.86 8.26
CA GLY A 179 12.33 -2.88 6.81
C GLY A 179 10.88 -2.65 6.35
N TYR A 180 10.03 -2.02 7.17
CA TYR A 180 8.72 -1.56 6.74
C TYR A 180 8.84 -0.26 5.94
N ARG A 181 7.87 -0.03 5.04
CA ARG A 181 7.75 1.19 4.24
C ARG A 181 6.39 1.84 4.47
N MET A 182 6.26 3.13 4.17
CA MET A 182 4.99 3.85 4.32
C MET A 182 3.84 3.26 3.48
N GLN A 183 4.17 2.54 2.40
CA GLN A 183 3.18 1.87 1.55
C GLN A 183 2.75 0.51 2.08
N ASP A 184 3.38 0.02 3.16
CA ASP A 184 3.04 -1.29 3.73
C ASP A 184 1.63 -1.31 4.33
N ARG A 185 1.06 -2.49 4.30
CA ARG A 185 -0.14 -2.84 5.04
C ARG A 185 0.22 -3.87 6.09
N ILE A 186 -0.24 -3.66 7.31
CA ILE A 186 0.04 -4.55 8.45
C ILE A 186 -1.21 -5.27 8.92
N GLY A 187 -1.05 -6.47 9.43
CA GLY A 187 -2.11 -7.24 10.08
C GLY A 187 -2.54 -6.56 11.38
N ARG A 188 -3.85 -6.33 11.53
CA ARG A 188 -4.41 -5.63 12.70
C ARG A 188 -4.96 -6.55 13.76
N SER A 189 -5.44 -7.70 13.36
CA SER A 189 -6.05 -8.69 14.26
C SER A 189 -5.91 -10.10 13.72
N GLY A 190 -6.26 -11.08 14.53
CA GLY A 190 -6.31 -12.49 14.13
C GLY A 190 -4.99 -13.02 13.57
N ILE A 191 -5.10 -13.96 12.65
CA ILE A 191 -3.97 -14.61 11.96
C ILE A 191 -3.12 -13.59 11.20
N GLU A 192 -3.74 -12.58 10.57
CA GLU A 192 -3.01 -11.54 9.84
C GLU A 192 -2.02 -10.81 10.73
N SER A 193 -2.39 -10.53 11.99
CA SER A 193 -1.50 -9.88 12.96
C SER A 193 -0.52 -10.85 13.60
N ALA A 194 -1.00 -12.03 14.03
CA ALA A 194 -0.18 -13.00 14.73
C ALA A 194 0.97 -13.56 13.86
N PHE A 195 0.73 -13.69 12.55
CA PHE A 195 1.70 -14.21 11.59
C PHE A 195 2.21 -13.14 10.61
N GLU A 196 2.16 -11.86 11.01
CA GLU A 196 2.59 -10.73 10.19
C GLU A 196 3.97 -10.95 9.56
N GLN A 197 4.97 -11.36 10.35
CA GLN A 197 6.34 -11.55 9.87
C GLN A 197 6.48 -12.66 8.81
N HIS A 198 5.62 -13.68 8.87
CA HIS A 198 5.62 -14.78 7.89
C HIS A 198 4.88 -14.40 6.62
N LEU A 199 3.76 -13.67 6.77
CA LEU A 199 2.87 -13.33 5.66
C LEU A 199 3.36 -12.15 4.84
N ARG A 200 4.08 -11.19 5.43
CA ARG A 200 4.41 -9.90 4.83
C ARG A 200 5.33 -9.99 3.60
N GLY A 201 6.36 -10.86 3.64
CA GLY A 201 7.44 -10.87 2.66
C GLY A 201 8.50 -9.78 2.87
N GLU A 202 9.47 -9.71 1.97
CA GLU A 202 10.57 -8.74 2.02
C GLU A 202 10.58 -7.88 0.75
N TRP A 203 10.69 -6.57 0.91
CA TRP A 203 10.80 -5.65 -0.20
C TRP A 203 12.02 -5.91 -1.07
N GLY A 204 11.80 -5.87 -2.36
CA GLY A 204 12.85 -5.75 -3.37
C GLY A 204 13.04 -4.29 -3.78
N GLY A 205 13.86 -4.10 -4.80
CA GLY A 205 14.06 -2.79 -5.40
C GLY A 205 14.99 -2.83 -6.58
N GLN A 206 14.84 -1.87 -7.48
CA GLN A 206 15.77 -1.63 -8.58
C GLN A 206 16.49 -0.30 -8.33
N GLN A 207 17.80 -0.31 -8.46
CA GLN A 207 18.61 0.89 -8.50
C GLN A 207 18.72 1.34 -9.97
N LEU A 208 18.10 2.46 -10.27
CA LEU A 208 18.08 3.05 -11.60
C LEU A 208 19.00 4.28 -11.66
N GLU A 209 19.82 4.34 -12.68
CA GLU A 209 20.52 5.56 -13.01
C GLU A 209 19.60 6.44 -13.87
N VAL A 210 19.40 7.70 -13.44
CA VAL A 210 18.58 8.66 -14.16
C VAL A 210 19.41 9.88 -14.55
N ASN A 211 19.05 10.52 -15.67
CA ASN A 211 19.63 11.80 -16.07
C ASN A 211 18.96 12.97 -15.31
N ALA A 212 19.44 14.19 -15.57
CA ALA A 212 18.90 15.41 -14.95
C ALA A 212 17.40 15.65 -15.25
N ALA A 213 16.85 15.05 -16.29
CA ALA A 213 15.42 15.08 -16.63
C ALA A 213 14.62 13.93 -15.97
N GLY A 214 15.26 13.11 -15.13
CA GLY A 214 14.63 11.96 -14.48
C GLY A 214 14.42 10.74 -15.37
N GLN A 215 14.96 10.72 -16.59
CA GLN A 215 14.83 9.61 -17.52
C GLN A 215 15.81 8.49 -17.16
N VAL A 216 15.33 7.25 -17.13
CA VAL A 216 16.14 6.07 -16.84
C VAL A 216 17.18 5.85 -17.94
N GLN A 217 18.46 5.81 -17.57
CA GLN A 217 19.59 5.53 -18.45
C GLN A 217 19.95 4.05 -18.41
N ARG A 218 20.04 3.46 -17.22
CA ARG A 218 20.33 2.04 -17.04
C ARG A 218 19.90 1.54 -15.67
N VAL A 219 19.78 0.22 -15.54
CA VAL A 219 19.59 -0.49 -14.27
C VAL A 219 20.98 -0.80 -13.71
N LEU A 220 21.28 -0.29 -12.50
CA LEU A 220 22.56 -0.51 -11.82
C LEU A 220 22.56 -1.80 -10.99
N GLY A 221 21.39 -2.16 -10.46
CA GLY A 221 21.22 -3.37 -9.66
C GLY A 221 19.75 -3.66 -9.40
N GLU A 222 19.46 -4.91 -9.14
CA GLU A 222 18.11 -5.36 -8.79
C GLU A 222 18.18 -6.34 -7.62
N LYS A 223 17.36 -6.08 -6.59
CA LYS A 223 17.03 -7.02 -5.53
C LYS A 223 15.60 -7.47 -5.75
N GLN A 224 15.38 -8.74 -6.06
CA GLN A 224 14.03 -9.27 -6.20
C GLN A 224 13.26 -9.20 -4.89
N ALA A 225 11.98 -8.85 -4.95
CA ALA A 225 11.09 -8.94 -3.80
C ALA A 225 10.88 -10.41 -3.43
N LYS A 226 10.97 -10.73 -2.13
CA LYS A 226 10.68 -12.08 -1.66
C LYS A 226 9.22 -12.14 -1.19
N PRO A 227 8.37 -12.98 -1.78
CA PRO A 227 6.99 -13.11 -1.33
C PRO A 227 6.94 -13.64 0.10
N GLY A 228 5.89 -13.28 0.83
CA GLY A 228 5.56 -13.87 2.11
C GLY A 228 5.26 -15.36 1.99
N LYS A 229 5.42 -16.09 3.08
CA LYS A 229 5.16 -17.53 3.13
C LYS A 229 3.66 -17.79 3.25
N ASP A 230 3.15 -18.78 2.54
CA ASP A 230 1.80 -19.26 2.71
C ASP A 230 1.62 -19.90 4.09
N LEU A 231 0.47 -19.68 4.71
CA LEU A 231 0.11 -20.21 6.01
C LEU A 231 -1.06 -21.18 5.88
N ARG A 232 -0.86 -22.43 6.29
CA ARG A 232 -1.91 -23.45 6.33
C ARG A 232 -2.46 -23.54 7.74
N LEU A 233 -3.75 -23.29 7.87
CA LEU A 233 -4.47 -23.34 9.15
C LEU A 233 -4.97 -24.76 9.46
N THR A 234 -5.37 -24.97 10.69
CA THR A 234 -6.11 -26.17 11.10
C THR A 234 -7.60 -26.08 10.82
N LEU A 235 -8.10 -24.88 10.46
CA LEU A 235 -9.50 -24.66 10.09
C LEU A 235 -9.90 -25.50 8.88
N ASP A 236 -11.13 -25.97 8.89
CA ASP A 236 -11.80 -26.62 7.78
C ASP A 236 -12.86 -25.68 7.23
N LEU A 237 -12.70 -25.30 5.95
CA LEU A 237 -13.55 -24.29 5.32
C LEU A 237 -15.04 -24.68 5.32
N GLU A 238 -15.35 -25.95 5.04
CA GLU A 238 -16.73 -26.40 4.98
C GLU A 238 -17.36 -26.46 6.39
N LEU A 239 -16.58 -26.88 7.38
CA LEU A 239 -17.04 -26.88 8.77
C LEU A 239 -17.25 -25.44 9.29
N GLN A 240 -16.34 -24.49 8.88
CA GLN A 240 -16.49 -23.07 9.20
C GLN A 240 -17.78 -22.49 8.60
N LYS A 241 -18.08 -22.79 7.33
CA LYS A 241 -19.35 -22.40 6.69
C LYS A 241 -20.56 -22.94 7.43
N THR A 242 -20.50 -24.20 7.83
CA THR A 242 -21.57 -24.86 8.59
C THR A 242 -21.78 -24.18 9.94
N ALA A 243 -20.72 -23.91 10.69
CA ALA A 243 -20.79 -23.23 11.97
C ALA A 243 -21.40 -21.83 11.86
N GLU A 244 -20.99 -21.05 10.85
CA GLU A 244 -21.56 -19.70 10.63
C GLU A 244 -23.03 -19.75 10.18
N LYS A 245 -23.38 -20.72 9.35
CA LYS A 245 -24.77 -20.95 8.95
C LYS A 245 -25.64 -21.33 10.17
N ALA A 246 -25.14 -22.16 11.08
CA ALA A 246 -25.84 -22.49 12.31
C ALA A 246 -26.11 -21.30 13.22
N LEU A 247 -25.21 -20.28 13.18
CA LEU A 247 -25.39 -19.01 13.89
C LEU A 247 -26.28 -18.01 13.16
N ALA A 248 -26.77 -18.28 11.94
CA ALA A 248 -27.46 -17.28 11.12
C ALA A 248 -28.67 -16.63 11.79
N GLY A 249 -29.43 -17.42 12.61
CA GLY A 249 -30.59 -16.94 13.39
C GLY A 249 -30.22 -16.36 14.76
N VAL A 250 -28.94 -16.38 15.16
CA VAL A 250 -28.52 -15.94 16.48
C VAL A 250 -27.97 -14.51 16.40
N ARG A 251 -28.50 -13.62 17.23
CA ARG A 251 -28.05 -12.21 17.24
C ARG A 251 -26.60 -12.07 17.72
N LYS A 252 -26.25 -12.74 18.82
CA LYS A 252 -24.89 -12.74 19.40
C LYS A 252 -24.55 -14.14 19.88
N GLY A 253 -23.42 -14.68 19.46
CA GLY A 253 -23.01 -16.02 19.86
C GLY A 253 -21.70 -16.45 19.21
N ALA A 254 -21.19 -17.57 19.63
CA ALA A 254 -20.02 -18.21 19.05
C ALA A 254 -20.16 -19.74 19.02
N ILE A 255 -19.50 -20.34 18.02
CA ILE A 255 -19.32 -21.79 17.91
C ILE A 255 -17.84 -22.05 17.74
N VAL A 256 -17.29 -22.97 18.53
CA VAL A 256 -15.92 -23.48 18.39
C VAL A 256 -15.99 -25.00 18.24
N ALA A 257 -15.44 -25.51 17.15
CA ALA A 257 -15.25 -26.95 16.94
C ALA A 257 -13.75 -27.26 17.03
N MET A 258 -13.41 -28.15 17.97
CA MET A 258 -12.02 -28.51 18.24
C MET A 258 -11.88 -30.03 18.18
N ASP A 259 -10.81 -30.49 17.62
CA ASP A 259 -10.40 -31.89 17.63
C ASP A 259 -9.94 -32.26 19.06
N PRO A 260 -10.62 -33.22 19.75
CA PRO A 260 -10.33 -33.49 21.13
C PRO A 260 -8.98 -34.19 21.36
N GLN A 261 -8.42 -34.82 20.34
CA GLN A 261 -7.15 -35.54 20.44
C GLN A 261 -5.94 -34.61 20.22
N THR A 262 -6.07 -33.68 19.31
CA THR A 262 -4.94 -32.81 18.89
C THR A 262 -5.05 -31.38 19.40
N GLY A 263 -6.22 -30.96 19.88
CA GLY A 263 -6.51 -29.57 20.23
C GLY A 263 -6.66 -28.64 19.03
N ALA A 264 -6.60 -29.17 17.81
CA ALA A 264 -6.68 -28.36 16.60
C ALA A 264 -8.09 -27.76 16.42
N ILE A 265 -8.14 -26.43 16.27
CA ILE A 265 -9.39 -25.73 15.97
C ILE A 265 -9.78 -26.00 14.52
N ARG A 266 -10.94 -26.61 14.30
CA ARG A 266 -11.50 -26.94 12.99
C ARG A 266 -12.47 -25.89 12.48
N ALA A 267 -13.21 -25.24 13.37
CA ALA A 267 -14.03 -24.07 13.07
C ALA A 267 -14.12 -23.16 14.30
N MET A 268 -14.17 -21.85 14.04
CA MET A 268 -14.41 -20.84 15.08
C MET A 268 -15.23 -19.70 14.47
N ALA A 269 -16.51 -19.72 14.76
CA ALA A 269 -17.48 -18.73 14.29
C ALA A 269 -17.87 -17.78 15.43
N SER A 270 -17.99 -16.51 15.15
CA SER A 270 -18.47 -15.49 16.09
C SER A 270 -19.45 -14.56 15.40
N ARG A 271 -20.54 -14.18 16.08
CA ARG A 271 -21.59 -13.34 15.51
C ARG A 271 -21.94 -12.17 16.44
N PRO A 272 -22.27 -10.97 15.89
CA PRO A 272 -22.17 -10.62 14.47
C PRO A 272 -20.72 -10.64 13.97
N ASN A 273 -20.56 -10.87 12.67
CA ASN A 273 -19.29 -10.83 11.97
C ASN A 273 -19.18 -9.55 11.09
N PHE A 274 -18.06 -9.37 10.43
CA PHE A 274 -17.79 -8.24 9.52
C PHE A 274 -17.06 -8.75 8.28
N ASP A 275 -17.14 -8.02 7.17
CA ASP A 275 -16.35 -8.33 5.98
C ASP A 275 -14.97 -7.64 6.06
N PRO A 276 -13.85 -8.39 6.17
CA PRO A 276 -12.51 -7.80 6.24
C PRO A 276 -12.10 -7.05 4.95
N ASN A 277 -12.74 -7.34 3.80
CA ASN A 277 -12.46 -6.67 2.54
C ASN A 277 -12.71 -5.14 2.60
N ILE A 278 -13.59 -4.66 3.48
CA ILE A 278 -13.82 -3.23 3.66
C ILE A 278 -12.56 -2.47 4.09
N PHE A 279 -11.66 -3.12 4.84
CA PHE A 279 -10.39 -2.53 5.26
C PHE A 279 -9.35 -2.51 4.14
N SER A 280 -9.54 -3.32 3.11
CA SER A 280 -8.63 -3.36 1.96
C SER A 280 -8.73 -2.09 1.11
N THR A 281 -9.93 -1.52 1.00
CA THR A 281 -10.20 -0.28 0.25
C THR A 281 -10.42 0.94 1.14
N GLY A 282 -10.44 0.73 2.46
CA GLY A 282 -10.77 1.74 3.47
C GLY A 282 -12.27 1.81 3.75
N PRO A 283 -12.69 1.67 5.03
CA PRO A 283 -14.08 1.73 5.41
C PRO A 283 -14.69 3.10 5.18
N THR A 284 -15.92 3.16 4.70
CA THR A 284 -16.72 4.39 4.66
C THR A 284 -17.11 4.84 6.09
N ALA A 285 -17.53 6.09 6.25
CA ALA A 285 -17.99 6.60 7.56
C ALA A 285 -19.17 5.78 8.12
N ALA A 286 -20.08 5.33 7.25
CA ALA A 286 -21.21 4.46 7.64
C ALA A 286 -20.73 3.08 8.12
N GLN A 287 -19.77 2.47 7.43
CA GLN A 287 -19.16 1.19 7.83
C GLN A 287 -18.40 1.33 9.15
N TRP A 288 -17.63 2.42 9.36
CA TRP A 288 -16.97 2.68 10.63
C TRP A 288 -17.98 2.80 11.79
N LYS A 289 -19.08 3.52 11.57
CA LYS A 289 -20.15 3.65 12.57
C LYS A 289 -20.79 2.28 12.90
N ALA A 290 -20.99 1.44 11.87
CA ALA A 290 -21.54 0.09 12.07
C ALA A 290 -20.57 -0.81 12.85
N LEU A 291 -19.26 -0.76 12.56
CA LEU A 291 -18.22 -1.53 13.25
C LEU A 291 -18.07 -1.14 14.73
N GLY A 292 -18.17 0.15 15.04
CA GLY A 292 -18.11 0.69 16.41
C GLY A 292 -19.44 0.70 17.15
N GLY A 293 -20.53 0.18 16.55
CA GLY A 293 -21.86 0.18 17.13
C GLY A 293 -22.02 -0.81 18.30
N PRO A 294 -23.19 -0.78 18.99
CA PRO A 294 -23.45 -1.59 20.20
C PRO A 294 -23.46 -3.10 19.94
N GLU A 295 -23.59 -3.51 18.70
CA GLU A 295 -23.50 -4.92 18.30
C GLU A 295 -22.06 -5.45 18.34
N ALA A 296 -21.06 -4.55 18.31
CA ALA A 296 -19.63 -4.85 18.35
C ALA A 296 -19.24 -6.03 17.42
N PRO A 297 -19.39 -5.87 16.10
CA PRO A 297 -19.14 -6.97 15.15
C PRO A 297 -17.65 -7.36 15.05
N MET A 298 -16.73 -6.51 15.49
CA MET A 298 -15.30 -6.85 15.52
C MET A 298 -14.89 -7.68 16.74
N LEU A 299 -15.79 -7.85 17.71
CA LEU A 299 -15.51 -8.58 18.92
C LEU A 299 -15.59 -10.10 18.67
N ASN A 300 -14.49 -10.80 18.88
CA ASN A 300 -14.50 -12.28 18.82
C ASN A 300 -15.09 -12.86 20.11
N ARG A 301 -16.35 -13.28 20.04
CA ARG A 301 -17.09 -13.83 21.19
C ARG A 301 -16.65 -15.24 21.59
N ALA A 302 -15.89 -15.93 20.73
CA ALA A 302 -15.32 -17.23 21.09
C ALA A 302 -14.23 -17.14 22.16
N PHE A 303 -13.62 -15.94 22.33
CA PHE A 303 -12.60 -15.68 23.37
C PHE A 303 -13.15 -14.96 24.60
N GLN A 304 -14.45 -14.70 24.65
CA GLN A 304 -15.06 -14.07 25.82
C GLN A 304 -15.46 -15.11 26.90
N GLY A 305 -15.18 -14.78 28.17
CA GLY A 305 -15.71 -15.50 29.29
C GLY A 305 -17.20 -15.18 29.49
N TYR A 306 -18.01 -16.21 29.64
CA TYR A 306 -19.44 -16.11 29.95
C TYR A 306 -19.73 -16.86 31.23
N PRO A 307 -20.70 -16.42 32.06
CA PRO A 307 -21.17 -17.21 33.16
C PRO A 307 -21.77 -18.55 32.65
N PRO A 308 -21.24 -19.71 33.05
CA PRO A 308 -21.66 -20.99 32.46
C PRO A 308 -23.10 -21.41 32.87
N ALA A 309 -23.65 -20.78 33.89
CA ALA A 309 -24.96 -21.09 34.42
C ALA A 309 -25.19 -22.62 34.60
N SER A 310 -26.35 -23.15 34.17
CA SER A 310 -26.68 -24.56 34.31
C SER A 310 -25.94 -25.53 33.39
N THR A 311 -25.10 -25.01 32.47
CA THR A 311 -24.25 -25.86 31.63
C THR A 311 -23.05 -26.42 32.39
N PHE A 312 -22.76 -25.87 33.57
CA PHE A 312 -21.71 -26.34 34.46
C PHE A 312 -22.36 -27.07 35.66
N LYS A 313 -22.80 -28.30 35.44
CA LYS A 313 -23.34 -29.20 36.46
C LYS A 313 -22.49 -30.44 36.57
#